data_6f3755e26b40da3551e910ca099f5299
#
_entry.id   6f3755e26b40da3551e910ca099f5299
#
_cell.length_a   1.000
_cell.length_b   1.000
_cell.length_c   1.000
_cell.angle_alpha   90.00
_cell.angle_beta   90.00
_cell.angle_gamma   90.00
#
_symmetry.space_group_name_H-M   'P 1'
#
loop_
_entity.id
_entity.type
_entity.pdbx_description
1 polymer ?
#
loop_
_entity_poly.entity_id
_entity_poly.type
_entity_poly.pdbx_seq_one_letter_code
_entity_poly.pdbx_strand_id
1 'polypeptide(L)'
;MSILSRRRFLKGWTVFGTGVVAGSLIPGSVHTLVHANTEETSGAEARLRQLGIELREASAPAAPFKPAVRVGNMIYLSGHGPRKPEGGFVTGKVGKSLTMEEGQASARLTGLDMLSTIRGALGSLDKVERLVKVTGMVNSTDDFTQHPQVINGFSELMIDVFGEESGKGARSAVGMSGLPFGISVEIEAIFQVRD
;
A
#
# COMPACT_ATOMS: atom_id res chain seq x y z
N MET A 1 -49.52 -13.10 -1.76
CA MET A 1 -49.58 -14.52 -2.16
C MET A 1 -48.14 -14.99 -2.17
N SER A 2 -47.71 -15.68 -1.10
CA SER A 2 -47.58 -17.14 -0.95
C SER A 2 -46.28 -17.65 -1.54
N ILE A 3 -45.38 -18.35 -0.93
CA ILE A 3 -45.26 -19.16 0.29
C ILE A 3 -43.83 -19.73 0.29
N LEU A 4 -43.17 -19.64 1.42
CA LEU A 4 -42.32 -20.62 2.11
C LEU A 4 -41.76 -21.85 1.35
N SER A 5 -40.45 -22.14 1.49
CA SER A 5 -40.05 -23.47 1.91
C SER A 5 -38.70 -23.52 2.62
N ARG A 6 -38.74 -23.94 3.86
CA ARG A 6 -37.63 -24.42 4.71
C ARG A 6 -37.14 -25.81 4.24
N ARG A 7 -35.88 -26.15 4.38
CA ARG A 7 -35.50 -27.51 4.83
C ARG A 7 -34.19 -27.48 5.59
N ARG A 8 -34.30 -27.85 6.86
CA ARG A 8 -33.26 -28.38 7.76
C ARG A 8 -32.83 -29.76 7.27
N PHE A 9 -31.56 -30.14 7.51
CA PHE A 9 -31.25 -31.52 7.88
C PHE A 9 -30.08 -31.55 8.88
N LEU A 10 -30.38 -32.17 10.01
CA LEU A 10 -29.51 -32.52 11.14
C LEU A 10 -29.03 -33.97 11.03
N LYS A 11 -28.01 -34.27 11.84
CA LYS A 11 -27.52 -35.54 12.40
C LYS A 11 -26.20 -35.98 11.74
N GLY A 12 -25.09 -36.07 12.41
CA GLY A 12 -24.82 -36.61 13.80
C GLY A 12 -24.25 -37.99 13.70
N TRP A 13 -22.96 -38.18 14.02
CA TRP A 13 -22.46 -39.50 14.45
C TRP A 13 -21.22 -39.29 15.32
N THR A 14 -21.38 -39.77 16.56
CA THR A 14 -20.37 -39.93 17.60
C THR A 14 -19.78 -41.33 17.43
N VAL A 15 -18.46 -41.45 17.46
CA VAL A 15 -17.82 -42.75 17.72
C VAL A 15 -16.78 -42.54 18.83
N PHE A 16 -17.04 -43.16 19.95
CA PHE A 16 -16.11 -43.39 21.06
C PHE A 16 -15.12 -44.49 20.66
N GLY A 17 -13.84 -44.26 20.86
CA GLY A 17 -12.79 -45.25 20.78
C GLY A 17 -11.79 -45.01 21.89
N THR A 18 -11.93 -45.70 22.99
CA THR A 18 -10.97 -45.81 24.09
C THR A 18 -9.79 -46.66 23.66
N GLY A 19 -8.60 -46.12 23.65
CA GLY A 19 -7.34 -46.83 23.47
C GLY A 19 -6.29 -46.26 24.41
N VAL A 20 -6.11 -46.87 25.57
CA VAL A 20 -5.00 -46.61 26.50
C VAL A 20 -3.76 -47.29 25.96
N VAL A 21 -2.73 -46.53 25.60
CA VAL A 21 -1.36 -47.04 25.45
C VAL A 21 -0.45 -46.19 26.32
N ALA A 22 0.03 -46.79 27.38
CA ALA A 22 1.10 -46.26 28.20
C ALA A 22 2.43 -46.37 27.44
N GLY A 23 3.18 -45.30 27.34
CA GLY A 23 4.48 -45.28 26.68
C GLY A 23 5.28 -44.05 27.03
N SER A 24 6.12 -44.17 28.04
CA SER A 24 7.40 -43.50 28.34
C SER A 24 7.56 -42.01 28.06
N LEU A 25 7.68 -41.24 29.13
CA LEU A 25 8.24 -39.89 29.23
C LEU A 25 9.68 -39.86 28.70
N ILE A 26 9.91 -39.04 27.65
CA ILE A 26 11.22 -38.49 27.35
C ILE A 26 11.07 -36.95 27.45
N PRO A 27 11.75 -36.27 28.38
CA PRO A 27 11.79 -34.84 28.40
C PRO A 27 12.89 -34.35 27.45
N GLY A 28 12.53 -33.90 26.28
CA GLY A 28 13.46 -33.37 25.29
C GLY A 28 12.81 -32.25 24.48
N SER A 29 13.02 -31.03 24.94
CA SER A 29 13.10 -29.73 24.21
C SER A 29 12.63 -29.75 22.74
N VAL A 30 11.38 -29.38 22.49
CA VAL A 30 10.93 -28.90 21.16
C VAL A 30 10.03 -27.68 21.36
N HIS A 31 10.58 -26.61 21.85
CA HIS A 31 9.91 -25.30 21.82
C HIS A 31 10.93 -24.20 21.53
N THR A 32 11.45 -24.11 20.30
CA THR A 32 12.15 -22.89 19.88
C THR A 32 12.40 -22.84 18.36
N LEU A 33 11.42 -23.10 17.50
CA LEU A 33 11.63 -22.91 16.06
C LEU A 33 10.39 -22.40 15.28
N VAL A 34 9.33 -21.95 15.93
CA VAL A 34 8.11 -21.53 15.20
C VAL A 34 7.93 -20.02 15.13
N HIS A 35 8.69 -19.21 15.87
CA HIS A 35 8.50 -17.75 15.90
C HIS A 35 9.32 -16.96 14.88
N ALA A 36 10.34 -17.55 14.24
CA ALA A 36 11.20 -16.83 13.30
C ALA A 36 10.62 -16.72 11.87
N ASN A 37 9.62 -17.54 11.51
CA ASN A 37 9.15 -17.62 10.13
C ASN A 37 7.82 -16.90 9.87
N THR A 38 7.14 -16.41 10.90
CA THR A 38 5.84 -15.72 10.74
C THR A 38 5.96 -14.22 10.48
N GLU A 39 7.03 -13.57 10.91
CA GLU A 39 7.26 -12.15 10.62
C GLU A 39 7.73 -11.91 9.18
N GLU A 40 8.51 -12.82 8.59
CA GLU A 40 8.97 -12.73 7.19
C GLU A 40 7.83 -12.86 6.16
N THR A 41 6.68 -13.40 6.54
CA THR A 41 5.55 -13.65 5.62
C THR A 41 4.43 -12.64 5.72
N SER A 42 4.44 -11.70 6.69
CA SER A 42 3.28 -10.83 6.97
C SER A 42 3.49 -9.32 6.82
N GLY A 43 4.73 -8.83 6.68
CA GLY A 43 5.05 -7.41 6.59
C GLY A 43 4.82 -6.79 5.20
N ALA A 44 5.03 -5.47 5.10
CA ALA A 44 4.93 -4.73 3.85
C ALA A 44 5.92 -5.24 2.80
N GLU A 45 7.15 -5.58 3.21
CA GLU A 45 8.16 -6.16 2.33
C GLU A 45 7.75 -7.53 1.80
N ALA A 46 7.11 -8.36 2.62
CA ALA A 46 6.58 -9.64 2.20
C ALA A 46 5.44 -9.48 1.18
N ARG A 47 4.54 -8.53 1.39
CA ARG A 47 3.45 -8.23 0.44
C ARG A 47 3.98 -7.73 -0.90
N LEU A 48 5.00 -6.89 -0.92
CA LEU A 48 5.64 -6.47 -2.18
C LEU A 48 6.15 -7.68 -2.97
N ARG A 49 6.84 -8.62 -2.30
CA ARG A 49 7.30 -9.87 -2.94
C ARG A 49 6.14 -10.71 -3.50
N GLN A 50 5.05 -10.87 -2.73
CA GLN A 50 3.85 -11.61 -3.16
C GLN A 50 3.16 -10.95 -4.36
N LEU A 51 3.17 -9.62 -4.43
CA LEU A 51 2.63 -8.84 -5.54
C LEU A 51 3.56 -8.77 -6.76
N GLY A 52 4.78 -9.31 -6.65
CA GLY A 52 5.80 -9.21 -7.70
C GLY A 52 6.26 -7.77 -7.95
N ILE A 53 6.19 -6.92 -6.93
CA ILE A 53 6.58 -5.51 -7.02
C ILE A 53 8.04 -5.35 -6.60
N GLU A 54 8.89 -4.97 -7.56
CA GLU A 54 10.26 -4.57 -7.32
C GLU A 54 10.34 -3.03 -7.27
N LEU A 55 10.74 -2.50 -6.11
CA LEU A 55 10.98 -1.07 -5.95
C LEU A 55 12.41 -0.76 -6.39
N ARG A 56 12.55 0.31 -7.16
CA ARG A 56 13.86 0.88 -7.50
C ARG A 56 14.53 1.51 -6.27
N GLU A 57 15.78 1.89 -6.39
CA GLU A 57 16.45 2.73 -5.40
C GLU A 57 15.81 4.12 -5.34
N ALA A 58 15.79 4.70 -4.13
CA ALA A 58 15.31 6.06 -3.94
C ALA A 58 16.14 7.05 -4.76
N SER A 59 15.47 7.92 -5.51
CA SER A 59 16.14 8.94 -6.30
C SER A 59 16.61 10.08 -5.40
N ALA A 60 17.84 10.56 -5.63
CA ALA A 60 18.30 11.82 -5.04
C ALA A 60 17.44 12.99 -5.58
N PRO A 61 17.09 13.97 -4.74
CA PRO A 61 16.36 15.15 -5.20
C PRO A 61 17.26 15.98 -6.12
N ALA A 62 16.67 16.49 -7.21
CA ALA A 62 17.35 17.38 -8.15
C ALA A 62 17.29 18.88 -7.74
N ALA A 63 16.76 19.20 -6.56
CA ALA A 63 16.51 20.54 -6.06
C ALA A 63 16.84 20.63 -4.54
N PRO A 64 16.96 21.84 -3.96
CA PRO A 64 17.36 22.03 -2.57
C PRO A 64 16.22 21.70 -1.57
N PHE A 65 15.69 20.48 -1.60
CA PHE A 65 14.72 19.95 -0.65
C PHE A 65 15.02 18.49 -0.30
N LYS A 66 14.42 17.99 0.76
CA LYS A 66 14.49 16.58 1.16
C LYS A 66 13.24 15.85 0.67
N PRO A 67 13.34 14.68 0.02
CA PRO A 67 12.17 13.91 -0.40
C PRO A 67 11.40 13.33 0.78
N ALA A 68 12.06 13.16 1.93
CA ALA A 68 11.45 12.72 3.18
C ALA A 68 12.09 13.44 4.37
N VAL A 69 11.27 13.82 5.35
CA VAL A 69 11.69 14.39 6.64
C VAL A 69 11.02 13.64 7.77
N ARG A 70 11.81 13.05 8.68
CA ARG A 70 11.29 12.38 9.89
C ARG A 70 11.27 13.34 11.07
N VAL A 71 10.15 13.39 11.79
CA VAL A 71 9.98 14.14 13.04
C VAL A 71 9.33 13.20 14.05
N GLY A 72 10.10 12.72 15.02
CA GLY A 72 9.63 11.70 15.95
C GLY A 72 9.21 10.41 15.24
N ASN A 73 7.98 9.99 15.47
CA ASN A 73 7.37 8.83 14.82
C ASN A 73 6.57 9.18 13.54
N MET A 74 6.78 10.35 12.96
CA MET A 74 6.13 10.76 11.72
C MET A 74 7.16 10.98 10.62
N ILE A 75 6.86 10.51 9.40
CA ILE A 75 7.63 10.82 8.20
C ILE A 75 6.76 11.60 7.22
N TYR A 76 7.26 12.74 6.79
CA TYR A 76 6.64 13.66 5.84
C TYR A 76 7.31 13.50 4.49
N LEU A 77 6.53 13.19 3.46
CA LEU A 77 7.03 13.05 2.11
C LEU A 77 6.69 14.29 1.29
N SER A 78 7.68 14.81 0.59
CA SER A 78 7.50 15.86 -0.41
C SER A 78 6.66 15.36 -1.58
N GLY A 79 6.24 16.27 -2.46
CA GLY A 79 5.56 15.91 -3.70
C GLY A 79 6.36 14.92 -4.55
N HIS A 80 5.74 13.81 -4.90
CA HIS A 80 6.25 12.78 -5.79
C HIS A 80 5.43 12.75 -7.06
N GLY A 81 6.08 12.50 -8.20
CA GLY A 81 5.44 12.39 -9.50
C GLY A 81 5.47 10.95 -10.06
N PRO A 82 4.74 10.69 -11.14
CA PRO A 82 4.62 9.38 -11.77
C PRO A 82 5.88 9.05 -12.60
N ARG A 83 6.94 8.59 -11.94
CA ARG A 83 8.21 8.22 -12.56
C ARG A 83 8.06 6.91 -13.33
N LYS A 84 8.39 6.94 -14.60
CA LYS A 84 8.35 5.76 -15.48
C LYS A 84 9.52 4.80 -15.20
N PRO A 85 9.34 3.48 -15.40
CA PRO A 85 10.42 2.50 -15.23
C PRO A 85 11.66 2.81 -16.09
N GLU A 86 11.46 3.24 -17.32
CA GLU A 86 12.50 3.59 -18.28
C GLU A 86 13.12 4.98 -18.08
N GLY A 87 12.62 5.74 -17.08
CA GLY A 87 13.04 7.10 -16.77
C GLY A 87 12.07 8.17 -17.24
N GLY A 88 12.26 9.39 -16.71
CA GLY A 88 11.32 10.50 -16.93
C GLY A 88 10.01 10.31 -16.19
N PHE A 89 9.00 11.10 -16.54
CA PHE A 89 7.68 11.13 -15.90
C PHE A 89 6.55 10.94 -16.91
N VAL A 90 5.39 10.49 -16.43
CA VAL A 90 4.16 10.59 -17.20
C VAL A 90 3.68 12.04 -17.13
N THR A 91 3.54 12.67 -18.28
CA THR A 91 3.13 14.08 -18.41
C THR A 91 1.82 14.18 -19.17
N GLY A 92 1.09 15.29 -18.97
CA GLY A 92 -0.16 15.58 -19.66
C GLY A 92 -1.30 15.88 -18.69
N LYS A 93 -2.42 16.32 -19.27
CA LYS A 93 -3.66 16.64 -18.54
C LYS A 93 -4.66 15.49 -18.65
N VAL A 94 -5.16 15.04 -17.51
CA VAL A 94 -6.29 14.11 -17.42
C VAL A 94 -7.56 14.82 -17.91
N GLY A 95 -8.31 14.16 -18.77
CA GLY A 95 -9.45 14.75 -19.47
C GLY A 95 -9.10 15.39 -20.81
N LYS A 96 -7.79 15.45 -21.19
CA LYS A 96 -7.35 15.99 -22.49
C LYS A 96 -6.42 15.02 -23.21
N SER A 97 -5.17 14.91 -22.74
CA SER A 97 -4.12 14.06 -23.31
C SER A 97 -4.01 12.69 -22.62
N LEU A 98 -4.64 12.56 -21.47
CA LEU A 98 -4.69 11.33 -20.68
C LEU A 98 -6.14 11.03 -20.31
N THR A 99 -6.49 9.74 -20.31
CA THR A 99 -7.76 9.25 -19.77
C THR A 99 -7.73 9.23 -18.24
N MET A 100 -8.87 8.96 -17.62
CA MET A 100 -8.97 8.77 -16.16
C MET A 100 -8.13 7.57 -15.71
N GLU A 101 -8.17 6.47 -16.45
CA GLU A 101 -7.44 5.23 -16.19
C GLU A 101 -5.92 5.43 -16.30
N GLU A 102 -5.45 6.19 -17.28
CA GLU A 102 -4.04 6.57 -17.41
C GLU A 102 -3.59 7.48 -16.25
N GLY A 103 -4.47 8.36 -15.79
CA GLY A 103 -4.28 9.14 -14.58
C GLY A 103 -4.19 8.26 -13.34
N GLN A 104 -5.05 7.25 -13.20
CA GLN A 104 -5.02 6.27 -12.12
C GLN A 104 -3.72 5.45 -12.13
N ALA A 105 -3.29 4.99 -13.30
CA ALA A 105 -2.00 4.32 -13.45
C ALA A 105 -0.83 5.24 -13.06
N SER A 106 -0.91 6.53 -13.40
CA SER A 106 0.07 7.54 -12.97
C SER A 106 0.13 7.69 -11.46
N ALA A 107 -1.03 7.70 -10.77
CA ALA A 107 -1.08 7.76 -9.31
C ALA A 107 -0.45 6.52 -8.66
N ARG A 108 -0.63 5.32 -9.26
CA ARG A 108 0.04 4.09 -8.82
C ARG A 108 1.56 4.18 -9.00
N LEU A 109 2.05 4.68 -10.13
CA LEU A 109 3.49 4.91 -10.36
C LEU A 109 4.08 5.90 -9.33
N THR A 110 3.35 6.96 -9.01
CA THR A 110 3.74 7.91 -7.95
C THR A 110 3.86 7.22 -6.60
N GLY A 111 2.93 6.32 -6.27
CA GLY A 111 2.98 5.51 -5.07
C GLY A 111 4.21 4.60 -5.00
N LEU A 112 4.60 3.97 -6.10
CA LEU A 112 5.80 3.13 -6.18
C LEU A 112 7.09 3.95 -5.95
N ASP A 113 7.18 5.15 -6.51
CA ASP A 113 8.32 6.07 -6.29
C ASP A 113 8.38 6.52 -4.82
N MET A 114 7.22 6.81 -4.22
CA MET A 114 7.11 7.16 -2.80
C MET A 114 7.51 6.01 -1.88
N LEU A 115 7.09 4.77 -2.15
CA LEU A 115 7.52 3.59 -1.40
C LEU A 115 9.05 3.40 -1.46
N SER A 116 9.66 3.66 -2.61
CA SER A 116 11.13 3.65 -2.76
C SER A 116 11.79 4.68 -1.84
N THR A 117 11.24 5.90 -1.78
CA THR A 117 11.73 6.97 -0.90
C THR A 117 11.60 6.60 0.58
N ILE A 118 10.45 6.03 1.00
CA ILE A 118 10.24 5.59 2.38
C ILE A 118 11.23 4.48 2.75
N ARG A 119 11.39 3.45 1.88
CA ARG A 119 12.35 2.38 2.11
C ARG A 119 13.78 2.92 2.24
N GLY A 120 14.19 3.85 1.36
CA GLY A 120 15.49 4.49 1.44
C GLY A 120 15.72 5.27 2.74
N ALA A 121 14.68 5.95 3.24
CA ALA A 121 14.77 6.73 4.47
C ALA A 121 14.75 5.89 5.76
N LEU A 122 14.02 4.77 5.77
CA LEU A 122 13.80 3.94 6.96
C LEU A 122 14.61 2.63 6.97
N GLY A 123 15.14 2.22 5.82
CA GLY A 123 15.79 0.92 5.61
C GLY A 123 14.82 -0.23 5.33
N SER A 124 13.55 -0.13 5.73
CA SER A 124 12.50 -1.12 5.46
C SER A 124 11.11 -0.47 5.53
N LEU A 125 10.19 -0.94 4.68
CA LEU A 125 8.77 -0.57 4.73
C LEU A 125 8.04 -1.21 5.91
N ASP A 126 8.57 -2.26 6.52
CA ASP A 126 7.99 -2.88 7.71
C ASP A 126 8.01 -1.96 8.94
N LYS A 127 8.78 -0.86 8.88
CA LYS A 127 8.75 0.20 9.90
C LYS A 127 7.57 1.17 9.76
N VAL A 128 6.80 1.10 8.70
CA VAL A 128 5.58 1.89 8.55
C VAL A 128 4.46 1.28 9.38
N GLU A 129 3.87 2.08 10.27
CA GLU A 129 2.71 1.68 11.07
C GLU A 129 1.40 1.95 10.33
N ARG A 130 1.29 3.15 9.72
CA ARG A 130 0.12 3.53 8.93
C ARG A 130 0.34 4.75 8.06
N LEU A 131 -0.44 4.82 6.98
CA LEU A 131 -0.68 6.05 6.23
C LEU A 131 -1.61 6.96 7.03
N VAL A 132 -1.19 8.20 7.30
CA VAL A 132 -1.96 9.17 8.09
C VAL A 132 -2.72 10.14 7.17
N LYS A 133 -2.02 10.75 6.22
CA LYS A 133 -2.60 11.77 5.34
C LYS A 133 -2.04 11.65 3.93
N VAL A 134 -2.90 11.90 2.95
CA VAL A 134 -2.56 12.01 1.53
C VAL A 134 -3.16 13.28 0.95
N THR A 135 -2.38 14.03 0.19
CA THR A 135 -2.84 15.08 -0.72
C THR A 135 -2.49 14.65 -2.14
N GLY A 136 -3.50 14.25 -2.90
CA GLY A 136 -3.36 13.88 -4.30
C GLY A 136 -3.78 15.04 -5.19
N MET A 137 -2.88 15.49 -6.05
CA MET A 137 -3.05 16.61 -6.99
C MET A 137 -3.05 16.06 -8.41
N VAL A 138 -4.07 16.34 -9.18
CA VAL A 138 -4.25 15.88 -10.56
C VAL A 138 -4.16 17.04 -11.52
N ASN A 139 -3.23 17.00 -12.46
CA ASN A 139 -3.17 17.92 -13.58
C ASN A 139 -4.32 17.56 -14.54
N SER A 140 -5.40 18.31 -14.49
CA SER A 140 -6.63 17.98 -15.21
C SER A 140 -7.21 19.17 -15.97
N THR A 141 -8.15 18.91 -16.88
CA THR A 141 -8.98 19.96 -17.48
C THR A 141 -9.95 20.52 -16.44
N ASP A 142 -10.46 21.73 -16.69
CA ASP A 142 -11.31 22.45 -15.74
C ASP A 142 -12.68 21.75 -15.52
N ASP A 143 -13.14 20.99 -16.51
CA ASP A 143 -14.38 20.22 -16.46
C ASP A 143 -14.22 18.79 -15.91
N PHE A 144 -12.98 18.35 -15.66
CA PHE A 144 -12.73 17.03 -15.10
C PHE A 144 -13.04 17.01 -13.59
N THR A 145 -13.90 16.10 -13.16
CA THR A 145 -14.38 16.02 -11.76
C THR A 145 -14.02 14.71 -11.05
N GLN A 146 -13.38 13.76 -11.73
CA GLN A 146 -13.10 12.43 -11.21
C GLN A 146 -11.70 12.30 -10.55
N HIS A 147 -11.21 13.37 -9.91
CA HIS A 147 -9.92 13.37 -9.21
C HIS A 147 -9.80 12.26 -8.16
N PRO A 148 -10.85 11.96 -7.34
CA PRO A 148 -10.78 10.85 -6.39
C PRO A 148 -10.52 9.49 -7.05
N GLN A 149 -11.10 9.23 -8.22
CA GLN A 149 -10.91 8.00 -8.99
C GLN A 149 -9.45 7.87 -9.48
N VAL A 150 -8.87 8.96 -9.95
CA VAL A 150 -7.44 9.01 -10.32
C VAL A 150 -6.56 8.63 -9.13
N ILE A 151 -6.78 9.24 -7.97
CA ILE A 151 -5.96 9.01 -6.78
C ILE A 151 -6.22 7.63 -6.15
N ASN A 152 -7.28 6.91 -6.54
CA ASN A 152 -7.48 5.52 -6.13
C ASN A 152 -6.30 4.62 -6.50
N GLY A 153 -5.62 4.86 -7.64
CA GLY A 153 -4.45 4.07 -8.01
C GLY A 153 -3.31 4.11 -6.97
N PHE A 154 -3.12 5.25 -6.30
CA PHE A 154 -2.24 5.35 -5.14
C PHE A 154 -2.81 4.64 -3.92
N SER A 155 -4.08 4.89 -3.59
CA SER A 155 -4.70 4.38 -2.36
C SER A 155 -4.80 2.87 -2.36
N GLU A 156 -5.15 2.26 -3.49
CA GLU A 156 -5.19 0.81 -3.68
C GLU A 156 -3.80 0.18 -3.49
N LEU A 157 -2.75 0.79 -4.06
CA LEU A 157 -1.37 0.34 -3.82
C LEU A 157 -0.99 0.38 -2.33
N MET A 158 -1.37 1.44 -1.60
CA MET A 158 -1.08 1.54 -0.17
C MET A 158 -1.81 0.44 0.63
N ILE A 159 -3.06 0.12 0.25
CA ILE A 159 -3.83 -0.99 0.84
C ILE A 159 -3.17 -2.33 0.52
N ASP A 160 -2.78 -2.57 -0.73
CA ASP A 160 -2.09 -3.78 -1.16
C ASP A 160 -0.81 -4.03 -0.32
N VAL A 161 -0.03 -2.97 -0.06
CA VAL A 161 1.27 -3.06 0.62
C VAL A 161 1.14 -3.07 2.14
N PHE A 162 0.32 -2.20 2.72
CA PHE A 162 0.23 -2.04 4.18
C PHE A 162 -0.99 -2.71 4.81
N GLY A 163 -1.94 -3.19 3.99
CA GLY A 163 -3.20 -3.76 4.43
C GLY A 163 -4.30 -2.72 4.61
N GLU A 164 -5.52 -3.21 4.73
CA GLU A 164 -6.74 -2.41 4.73
C GLU A 164 -6.74 -1.31 5.79
N GLU A 165 -6.35 -1.62 7.01
CA GLU A 165 -6.39 -0.66 8.12
C GLU A 165 -5.22 0.33 8.07
N SER A 166 -4.00 -0.14 7.82
CA SER A 166 -2.79 0.70 7.83
C SER A 166 -2.57 1.46 6.52
N GLY A 167 -3.07 0.92 5.40
CA GLY A 167 -2.95 1.53 4.08
C GLY A 167 -3.97 2.63 3.80
N LYS A 168 -5.05 2.74 4.60
CA LYS A 168 -6.06 3.80 4.45
C LYS A 168 -5.75 4.99 5.34
N GLY A 169 -5.43 6.12 4.73
CA GLY A 169 -5.25 7.41 5.41
C GLY A 169 -6.35 8.42 5.09
N ALA A 170 -6.38 9.52 5.84
CA ALA A 170 -7.21 10.67 5.49
C ALA A 170 -6.72 11.25 4.16
N ARG A 171 -7.61 11.51 3.21
CA ARG A 171 -7.24 11.88 1.84
C ARG A 171 -7.97 13.12 1.33
N SER A 172 -7.24 13.98 0.62
CA SER A 172 -7.78 14.96 -0.30
C SER A 172 -7.34 14.62 -1.72
N ALA A 173 -8.23 14.76 -2.71
CA ALA A 173 -7.94 14.61 -4.12
C ALA A 173 -8.50 15.81 -4.88
N VAL A 174 -7.63 16.58 -5.50
CA VAL A 174 -7.96 17.89 -6.10
C VAL A 174 -7.41 18.02 -7.51
N GLY A 175 -8.10 18.80 -8.36
CA GLY A 175 -7.61 19.21 -9.66
C GLY A 175 -6.68 20.41 -9.53
N MET A 176 -5.66 20.46 -10.39
CA MET A 176 -4.68 21.53 -10.46
C MET A 176 -4.65 22.11 -11.89
N SER A 177 -4.51 23.42 -12.00
CA SER A 177 -4.35 24.10 -13.29
C SER A 177 -3.06 23.70 -14.02
N GLY A 178 -2.04 23.26 -13.28
CA GLY A 178 -0.78 22.74 -13.77
C GLY A 178 0.04 22.16 -12.62
N LEU A 179 0.93 21.20 -12.94
CA LEU A 179 1.91 20.63 -12.03
C LEU A 179 3.33 20.84 -12.59
N PRO A 180 4.36 20.80 -11.73
CA PRO A 180 5.75 20.96 -12.16
C PRO A 180 6.10 20.01 -13.32
N PHE A 181 6.85 20.49 -14.30
CA PHE A 181 7.25 19.73 -15.50
C PHE A 181 6.09 19.16 -16.32
N GLY A 182 4.86 19.62 -16.07
CA GLY A 182 3.65 19.10 -16.72
C GLY A 182 3.29 17.67 -16.36
N ILE A 183 3.75 17.16 -15.20
CA ILE A 183 3.40 15.82 -14.73
C ILE A 183 1.88 15.67 -14.55
N SER A 184 1.38 14.45 -14.72
CA SER A 184 -0.06 14.17 -14.69
C SER A 184 -0.65 14.15 -13.29
N VAL A 185 0.15 13.72 -12.30
CA VAL A 185 -0.23 13.58 -10.90
C VAL A 185 0.95 13.97 -10.02
N GLU A 186 0.66 14.60 -8.88
CA GLU A 186 1.62 14.79 -7.79
C GLU A 186 0.97 14.41 -6.47
N ILE A 187 1.68 13.70 -5.61
CA ILE A 187 1.15 13.24 -4.32
C ILE A 187 2.13 13.56 -3.21
N GLU A 188 1.60 14.12 -2.12
CA GLU A 188 2.25 14.25 -0.81
C GLU A 188 1.61 13.29 0.18
N ALA A 189 2.39 12.79 1.14
CA ALA A 189 1.85 11.93 2.18
C ALA A 189 2.60 12.06 3.50
N ILE A 190 1.90 11.69 4.58
CA ILE A 190 2.43 11.60 5.93
C ILE A 190 2.16 10.20 6.44
N PHE A 191 3.19 9.53 6.95
CA PHE A 191 3.08 8.20 7.55
C PHE A 191 3.52 8.24 9.01
N GLN A 192 2.90 7.41 9.83
CA GLN A 192 3.40 7.05 11.13
C GLN A 192 4.35 5.87 11.00
N VAL A 193 5.47 5.92 11.71
CA VAL A 193 6.55 4.94 11.64
C VAL A 193 7.05 4.60 13.03
N ARG A 194 7.63 3.42 13.16
CA ARG A 194 8.34 2.96 14.36
C ARG A 194 9.87 3.00 14.15
N ASP A 195 10.60 2.78 15.21
CA ASP A 195 12.08 2.72 15.20
C ASP A 195 12.60 1.42 14.54
#